data_beab8aee12e32fb81ee88a7223e8d52a
#
_entry.id   beab8aee12e32fb81ee88a7223e8d52a
#
_cell.length_a   1.000
_cell.length_b   1.000
_cell.length_c   1.000
_cell.angle_alpha   90.00
_cell.angle_beta   90.00
_cell.angle_gamma   90.00
#
_symmetry.space_group_name_H-M   'P 1'
#
loop_
_entity.id
_entity.type
_entity.pdbx_description
1 polymer ?
#
loop_
_entity_poly.entity_id
_entity_poly.type
_entity_poly.pdbx_seq_one_letter_code
_entity_poly.pdbx_strand_id
1 'polypeptide(L)'
;MAVEGSRDERRFTFVSGRVRYSVDTRSIMYFESELRRINLVTTEQKYVFYGSIGEMEKRMKVDYGGFIRPHESYLVNPDHVSRCTAHEMILTNGKSIHISATRRADVKRYYSELINC
;
A
#
# COMPACT_ATOMS: atom_id res chain seq x y z
N MET A 1 10.64 -26.00 -11.52
CA MET A 1 10.54 -25.14 -10.51
C MET A 1 9.57 -24.06 -10.71
N ALA A 2 8.44 -24.29 -10.29
CA ALA A 2 7.36 -23.37 -10.47
C ALA A 2 7.47 -22.15 -9.61
N VAL A 3 8.49 -22.12 -8.83
CA VAL A 3 8.63 -21.03 -7.91
C VAL A 3 8.91 -19.69 -8.50
N GLU A 4 9.34 -19.65 -9.73
CA GLU A 4 9.64 -18.36 -10.31
C GLU A 4 8.45 -17.46 -10.39
N GLY A 5 7.31 -17.98 -10.81
CA GLY A 5 6.11 -17.17 -10.91
C GLY A 5 5.70 -16.61 -9.58
N SER A 6 5.73 -17.44 -8.55
CA SER A 6 5.36 -17.00 -7.21
C SER A 6 6.31 -15.94 -6.71
N ARG A 7 7.58 -16.13 -6.98
CA ARG A 7 8.57 -15.19 -6.52
C ARG A 7 8.36 -13.83 -7.15
N ASP A 8 8.06 -13.81 -8.46
CA ASP A 8 7.85 -12.57 -9.16
C ASP A 8 6.64 -11.82 -8.66
N GLU A 9 5.59 -12.55 -8.29
CA GLU A 9 4.37 -11.96 -7.80
C GLU A 9 4.55 -11.27 -6.46
N ARG A 10 5.63 -11.59 -5.76
CA ARG A 10 5.89 -11.02 -4.45
C ARG A 10 6.90 -9.89 -4.48
N ARG A 11 7.32 -9.50 -5.66
CA ARG A 11 8.31 -8.44 -5.79
C ARG A 11 7.68 -7.23 -6.47
N PHE A 12 7.91 -6.08 -5.89
CA PHE A 12 7.51 -4.82 -6.47
C PHE A 12 8.78 -4.13 -6.96
N THR A 13 8.83 -3.79 -8.25
CA THR A 13 10.01 -3.16 -8.83
C THR A 13 9.72 -1.74 -9.24
N PHE A 14 10.71 -0.88 -9.09
CA PHE A 14 10.59 0.52 -9.46
C PHE A 14 11.98 1.06 -9.75
N VAL A 15 12.04 2.24 -10.38
CA VAL A 15 13.29 2.87 -10.73
C VAL A 15 13.37 4.20 -9.99
N SER A 16 14.50 4.47 -9.35
CA SER A 16 14.75 5.72 -8.69
C SER A 16 16.20 6.11 -8.97
N GLY A 17 16.41 7.28 -9.56
CA GLY A 17 17.75 7.76 -9.82
C GLY A 17 18.58 6.84 -10.68
N ARG A 18 17.98 6.22 -11.70
CA ARG A 18 18.65 5.30 -12.60
C ARG A 18 18.98 3.94 -11.98
N VAL A 19 18.50 3.71 -10.78
CA VAL A 19 18.72 2.44 -10.10
C VAL A 19 17.39 1.70 -10.05
N ARG A 20 17.41 0.43 -10.44
CA ARG A 20 16.22 -0.41 -10.36
C ARG A 20 16.21 -1.11 -9.00
N TYR A 21 15.13 -0.94 -8.29
CA TYR A 21 14.95 -1.57 -6.98
C TYR A 21 13.88 -2.64 -7.07
N SER A 22 14.01 -3.62 -6.19
CA SER A 22 13.02 -4.68 -6.07
C SER A 22 12.81 -4.95 -4.59
N VAL A 23 11.57 -4.84 -4.11
CA VAL A 23 11.27 -5.06 -2.71
C VAL A 23 10.20 -6.14 -2.59
N ASP A 24 10.21 -6.84 -1.47
CA ASP A 24 9.19 -7.83 -1.17
C ASP A 24 7.90 -7.08 -0.84
N THR A 25 6.82 -7.40 -1.56
CA THR A 25 5.55 -6.70 -1.36
C THR A 25 5.02 -6.85 0.07
N ARG A 26 5.39 -7.93 0.75
CA ARG A 26 4.95 -8.12 2.13
C ARG A 26 5.58 -7.12 3.08
N SER A 27 6.73 -6.56 2.70
CA SER A 27 7.41 -5.57 3.52
C SER A 27 6.87 -4.16 3.30
N ILE A 28 6.06 -3.95 2.28
CA ILE A 28 5.51 -2.62 1.97
C ILE A 28 4.44 -2.29 2.97
N MET A 29 4.61 -1.18 3.67
CA MET A 29 3.61 -0.71 4.61
C MET A 29 2.62 0.21 3.91
N TYR A 30 3.10 1.17 3.17
CA TYR A 30 2.22 2.07 2.42
C TYR A 30 2.99 2.86 1.38
N PHE A 31 2.22 3.42 0.44
CA PHE A 31 2.68 4.41 -0.52
C PHE A 31 2.01 5.72 -0.16
N GLU A 32 2.76 6.80 -0.28
CA GLU A 32 2.22 8.14 -0.07
C GLU A 32 2.61 9.01 -1.25
N SER A 33 1.64 9.72 -1.84
CA SER A 33 1.97 10.63 -2.93
C SER A 33 2.26 12.01 -2.38
N GLU A 34 3.28 12.63 -2.95
CA GLU A 34 3.65 13.99 -2.59
C GLU A 34 4.08 14.67 -3.87
N LEU A 35 3.23 15.55 -4.37
CA LEU A 35 3.41 16.15 -5.68
C LEU A 35 3.44 15.04 -6.73
N ARG A 36 4.51 14.88 -7.46
CA ARG A 36 4.59 13.84 -8.49
C ARG A 36 5.46 12.68 -8.07
N ARG A 37 5.74 12.60 -6.78
CA ARG A 37 6.61 11.55 -6.26
C ARG A 37 5.83 10.63 -5.38
N ILE A 38 6.31 9.40 -5.30
CA ILE A 38 5.78 8.39 -4.41
C ILE A 38 6.82 8.13 -3.35
N ASN A 39 6.38 8.21 -2.10
CA ASN A 39 7.17 7.76 -0.96
C ASN A 39 6.71 6.34 -0.69
N LEU A 40 7.61 5.39 -0.84
CA LEU A 40 7.32 3.98 -0.58
C LEU A 40 7.96 3.63 0.76
N VAL A 41 7.13 3.29 1.73
CA VAL A 41 7.61 2.99 3.07
C VAL A 41 7.48 1.49 3.31
N THR A 42 8.60 0.85 3.57
CA THR A 42 8.63 -0.56 3.90
C THR A 42 8.98 -0.72 5.38
N THR A 43 8.98 -1.95 5.85
CA THR A 43 9.34 -2.21 7.25
C THR A 43 10.79 -1.89 7.53
N GLU A 44 11.60 -1.75 6.50
CA GLU A 44 13.04 -1.56 6.67
C GLU A 44 13.54 -0.18 6.28
N GLN A 45 12.96 0.41 5.24
CA GLN A 45 13.43 1.72 4.81
C GLN A 45 12.41 2.38 3.89
N LYS A 46 12.72 3.61 3.51
CA LYS A 46 11.86 4.42 2.67
C LYS A 46 12.55 4.68 1.33
N TYR A 47 11.76 4.66 0.28
CA TYR A 47 12.23 4.95 -1.07
C TYR A 47 11.39 6.07 -1.66
N VAL A 48 11.95 6.80 -2.62
CA VAL A 48 11.23 7.86 -3.31
C VAL A 48 11.41 7.66 -4.80
N PHE A 49 10.32 7.71 -5.56
CA PHE A 49 10.41 7.62 -7.01
C PHE A 49 9.24 8.40 -7.64
N TYR A 50 9.34 8.66 -8.94
CA TYR A 50 8.28 9.38 -9.64
C TYR A 50 7.15 8.43 -9.98
N GLY A 51 5.92 8.90 -9.79
CA GLY A 51 4.76 8.10 -10.09
C GLY A 51 3.52 8.71 -9.47
N SER A 52 2.40 8.01 -9.60
CA SER A 52 1.14 8.45 -9.04
C SER A 52 0.55 7.35 -8.17
N ILE A 53 -0.25 7.77 -7.18
CA ILE A 53 -0.87 6.83 -6.27
C ILE A 53 -1.88 5.96 -7.01
N GLY A 54 -2.54 6.51 -8.04
CA GLY A 54 -3.49 5.74 -8.84
C GLY A 54 -2.83 4.58 -9.58
N GLU A 55 -1.62 4.81 -10.09
CA GLU A 55 -0.86 3.75 -10.73
C GLU A 55 -0.49 2.66 -9.74
N MET A 56 -0.08 3.07 -8.55
CA MET A 56 0.28 2.10 -7.51
C MET A 56 -0.93 1.28 -7.11
N GLU A 57 -2.10 1.93 -7.01
CA GLU A 57 -3.32 1.23 -6.66
C GLU A 57 -3.65 0.15 -7.68
N LYS A 58 -3.52 0.46 -8.95
CA LYS A 58 -3.79 -0.51 -10.00
C LYS A 58 -2.82 -1.69 -9.94
N ARG A 59 -1.55 -1.41 -9.74
CA ARG A 59 -0.55 -2.47 -9.68
C ARG A 59 -0.79 -3.39 -8.49
N MET A 60 -1.10 -2.81 -7.33
CA MET A 60 -1.32 -3.63 -6.14
C MET A 60 -2.60 -4.45 -6.26
N LYS A 61 -3.63 -3.89 -6.89
CA LYS A 61 -4.89 -4.59 -7.04
C LYS A 61 -4.77 -5.82 -7.94
N VAL A 62 -4.08 -5.66 -9.03
CA VAL A 62 -3.94 -6.75 -10.00
C VAL A 62 -2.98 -7.82 -9.52
N ASP A 63 -1.85 -7.40 -8.99
CA ASP A 63 -0.75 -8.32 -8.73
C ASP A 63 -0.73 -8.91 -7.32
N TYR A 64 -1.32 -8.23 -6.34
CA TYR A 64 -1.07 -8.57 -4.94
C TYR A 64 -2.31 -8.58 -4.06
N GLY A 65 -3.48 -8.70 -4.65
CA GLY A 65 -4.70 -8.82 -3.87
C GLY A 65 -5.29 -7.51 -3.38
N GLY A 66 -4.60 -6.43 -3.67
CA GLY A 66 -5.15 -5.11 -3.37
C GLY A 66 -4.66 -4.51 -2.07
N PHE A 67 -4.36 -3.23 -2.14
CA PHE A 67 -4.09 -2.43 -0.96
C PHE A 67 -5.31 -1.53 -0.76
N ILE A 68 -5.43 -0.95 0.41
CA ILE A 68 -6.56 -0.08 0.74
C ILE A 68 -6.16 1.37 0.52
N ARG A 69 -7.07 2.16 -0.04
CA ARG A 69 -6.81 3.58 -0.25
C ARG A 69 -7.68 4.42 0.67
N PRO A 70 -7.22 4.71 1.89
CA PRO A 70 -8.03 5.45 2.88
C PRO A 70 -8.06 6.95 2.63
N HIS A 71 -7.18 7.45 1.77
CA HIS A 71 -7.03 8.87 1.52
C HIS A 71 -6.51 9.03 0.11
N GLU A 72 -6.73 10.21 -0.48
CA GLU A 72 -6.29 10.46 -1.86
C GLU A 72 -4.78 10.27 -2.02
N SER A 73 -4.03 10.53 -0.98
CA SER A 73 -2.58 10.50 -1.03
C SER A 73 -1.95 9.25 -0.44
N TYR A 74 -2.75 8.28 0.00
CA TYR A 74 -2.21 7.08 0.66
C TYR A 74 -2.77 5.80 0.09
N LEU A 75 -1.93 4.80 -0.01
CA LEU A 75 -2.33 3.45 -0.39
C LEU A 75 -1.64 2.52 0.59
N VAL A 76 -2.40 1.75 1.36
CA VAL A 76 -1.93 1.04 2.54
C VAL A 76 -2.05 -0.46 2.40
N ASN A 77 -1.00 -1.17 2.78
CA ASN A 77 -1.04 -2.62 2.86
C ASN A 77 -1.82 -3.03 4.11
N PRO A 78 -2.97 -3.71 3.95
CA PRO A 78 -3.80 -4.04 5.11
C PRO A 78 -3.10 -4.94 6.11
N ASP A 79 -2.10 -5.70 5.69
CA ASP A 79 -1.37 -6.58 6.61
C ASP A 79 -0.61 -5.82 7.67
N HIS A 80 -0.38 -4.54 7.45
CA HIS A 80 0.35 -3.71 8.41
C HIS A 80 -0.55 -2.75 9.18
N VAL A 81 -1.86 -2.94 9.13
CA VAL A 81 -2.81 -2.13 9.87
C VAL A 81 -3.05 -2.79 11.22
N SER A 82 -2.74 -2.09 12.31
CA SER A 82 -2.95 -2.64 13.64
C SER A 82 -4.39 -2.40 14.12
N ARG A 83 -5.00 -1.28 13.72
CA ARG A 83 -6.41 -1.05 14.03
C ARG A 83 -6.95 0.05 13.14
N CYS A 84 -8.26 0.07 13.01
CA CYS A 84 -8.94 0.98 12.11
C CYS A 84 -10.21 1.49 12.77
N THR A 85 -10.38 2.81 12.79
CA THR A 85 -11.62 3.41 13.27
C THR A 85 -12.34 4.02 12.08
N ALA A 86 -13.45 4.72 12.32
CA ALA A 86 -14.15 5.38 11.24
C ALA A 86 -13.35 6.52 10.62
N HIS A 87 -12.38 7.05 11.37
CA HIS A 87 -11.67 8.25 10.95
C HIS A 87 -10.19 8.07 10.71
N GLU A 88 -9.60 7.00 11.19
CA GLU A 88 -8.17 6.83 11.00
C GLU A 88 -7.76 5.37 11.00
N MET A 89 -6.64 5.13 10.36
CA MET A 89 -6.05 3.81 10.21
C MET A 89 -4.69 3.87 10.88
N ILE A 90 -4.46 3.02 11.88
CA ILE A 90 -3.21 3.02 12.63
C ILE A 90 -2.38 1.83 12.18
N LEU A 91 -1.18 2.11 11.73
CA LEU A 91 -0.29 1.06 11.24
C LEU A 91 0.54 0.48 12.38
N THR A 92 1.16 -0.67 12.10
CA THR A 92 1.94 -1.36 13.12
C THR A 92 3.14 -0.58 13.62
N ASN A 93 3.60 0.40 12.84
CA ASN A 93 4.71 1.26 13.28
C ASN A 93 4.24 2.51 14.01
N GLY A 94 2.93 2.62 14.29
CA GLY A 94 2.38 3.76 15.00
C GLY A 94 1.91 4.90 14.11
N LYS A 95 2.16 4.84 12.83
CA LYS A 95 1.70 5.88 11.90
C LYS A 95 0.18 5.90 11.85
N SER A 96 -0.38 7.09 11.96
CA SER A 96 -1.83 7.29 11.84
C SER A 96 -2.13 7.92 10.50
N ILE A 97 -3.04 7.32 9.76
CA ILE A 97 -3.45 7.83 8.45
C ILE A 97 -4.92 8.19 8.52
N HIS A 98 -5.23 9.45 8.24
CA HIS A 98 -6.61 9.92 8.25
C HIS A 98 -7.40 9.29 7.09
N ILE A 99 -8.61 8.85 7.39
CA ILE A 99 -9.51 8.32 6.36
C ILE A 99 -10.37 9.47 5.88
N SER A 100 -10.23 9.85 4.61
CA SER A 100 -10.99 10.97 4.08
C SER A 100 -12.48 10.62 4.02
N ALA A 101 -13.32 11.65 4.08
CA ALA A 101 -14.76 11.44 4.09
C ALA A 101 -15.23 10.62 2.90
N THR A 102 -14.67 10.87 1.74
CA THR A 102 -15.08 10.17 0.51
C THR A 102 -14.64 8.71 0.48
N ARG A 103 -13.71 8.33 1.34
CA ARG A 103 -13.19 6.96 1.36
C ARG A 103 -13.74 6.11 2.50
N ARG A 104 -14.50 6.71 3.40
CA ARG A 104 -14.96 5.98 4.59
C ARG A 104 -15.83 4.77 4.26
N ALA A 105 -16.71 4.93 3.28
CA ALA A 105 -17.59 3.82 2.91
C ALA A 105 -16.81 2.64 2.36
N ASP A 106 -15.80 2.92 1.54
CA ASP A 106 -14.98 1.86 0.95
C ASP A 106 -14.16 1.13 1.99
N VAL A 107 -13.57 1.87 2.92
CA VAL A 107 -12.76 1.27 3.99
C VAL A 107 -13.66 0.42 4.89
N LYS A 108 -14.83 0.94 5.24
CA LYS A 108 -15.77 0.20 6.07
C LYS A 108 -16.21 -1.10 5.39
N ARG A 109 -16.50 -1.01 4.10
CA ARG A 109 -16.92 -2.20 3.34
C ARG A 109 -15.82 -3.25 3.32
N TYR A 110 -14.59 -2.82 3.12
CA TYR A 110 -13.46 -3.73 3.08
C TYR A 110 -13.37 -4.54 4.37
N TYR A 111 -13.42 -3.85 5.51
CA TYR A 111 -13.28 -4.54 6.79
C TYR A 111 -14.51 -5.32 7.17
N SER A 112 -15.69 -4.88 6.74
CA SER A 112 -16.90 -5.65 7.00
C SER A 112 -16.87 -6.99 6.29
N GLU A 113 -16.38 -7.00 5.05
CA GLU A 113 -16.29 -8.24 4.30
C GLU A 113 -15.30 -9.21 4.93
N LEU A 114 -14.21 -8.68 5.49
CA LEU A 114 -13.23 -9.54 6.13
C LEU A 114 -13.73 -10.10 7.46
N ILE A 115 -14.39 -9.25 8.23
CA ILE A 115 -14.77 -9.63 9.60
C ILE A 115 -16.00 -10.47 9.64
N ASN A 116 -16.90 -10.27 8.73
CA ASN A 116 -18.17 -10.98 8.73
C ASN A 116 -18.18 -12.29 7.98
N CYS A 117 -17.04 -12.77 7.68
CA CYS A 117 -16.95 -14.04 6.98
C CYS A 117 -17.42 -15.20 7.82
#